data_0b214751898e28f6b1ef63116fad9af0
#
_entry.id   0b214751898e28f6b1ef63116fad9af0
#
_cell.length_a   1.000
_cell.length_b   1.000
_cell.length_c   1.000
_cell.angle_alpha   90.00
_cell.angle_beta   90.00
_cell.angle_gamma   90.00
#
_symmetry.space_group_name_H-M   'P 1'
#
loop_
_entity.id
_entity.type
_entity.pdbx_description
1 polymer ?
#
loop_
_entity_poly.entity_id
_entity_poly.type
_entity_poly.pdbx_seq_one_letter_code
_entity_poly.pdbx_strand_id
1 'polypeptide(L)'
;MSERGSQSPVSPVELPEGLADMPPGPALAAALASIDRTDLTGYDMVVVLQARSRQLAHEQAEFAADLAAVADCVRAETAHISYVWDSDIPKLAAAEIAAALTWTKRAAKARLEDAWLLIEGVPAVWAALRAGAIDLPKARVLAEGTSILPAPAARRVIDQILPEAPGLTTGQLAYRLRRLVVEVDPAAAKKEYEDGVARRKVARGLNGDGTAYLAGYNLPADQAAAADERLDALARAAKQAGDDRPMDLIRADIYLAVLAGTYTGPGPIGRRGVIELTCDLPTLMGLADHTAELAGWGPVIADIARQIAATYGLTGDMVWRYSITNPFTGGLAFHGTTRKRPTQPRRDPRRAPTNRQRAFVVARDRTCRGVSCRVSARRAEIDHIQDHADGGRTQVWNLDCKCTACHDLKDGGWAVRRNRLDEVIWTSPLGHTYTVPAEAITTPQRLSAVEHLLLKTLRHRT
;
A
#
# COMPACT_ATOMS: atom_id res chain seq x y z
N MET A 1 -23.51 58.45 -23.11
CA MET A 1 -24.03 58.36 -21.73
C MET A 1 -24.23 56.90 -21.51
N SER A 2 -23.29 56.29 -20.78
CA SER A 2 -23.32 54.87 -20.43
C SER A 2 -23.51 54.84 -18.89
N GLU A 3 -24.68 54.37 -18.51
CA GLU A 3 -25.04 54.17 -17.10
C GLU A 3 -24.16 53.07 -16.52
N ARG A 4 -23.24 53.42 -15.62
CA ARG A 4 -22.58 52.44 -14.74
C ARG A 4 -23.58 52.07 -13.69
N GLY A 5 -24.14 50.84 -13.80
CA GLY A 5 -24.95 50.26 -12.76
C GLY A 5 -24.17 50.25 -11.44
N SER A 6 -24.73 50.94 -10.47
CA SER A 6 -24.31 50.91 -9.08
C SER A 6 -24.55 49.49 -8.55
N GLN A 7 -23.47 48.67 -8.45
CA GLN A 7 -23.49 47.48 -7.64
C GLN A 7 -23.54 47.92 -6.17
N SER A 8 -24.63 47.63 -5.51
CA SER A 8 -24.74 47.77 -4.05
C SER A 8 -23.58 47.00 -3.39
N PRO A 9 -22.90 47.55 -2.38
CA PRO A 9 -21.88 46.81 -1.66
C PRO A 9 -22.56 45.60 -1.01
N VAL A 10 -22.17 44.42 -1.42
CA VAL A 10 -22.51 43.17 -0.73
C VAL A 10 -21.97 43.32 0.69
N SER A 11 -22.82 43.26 1.70
CA SER A 11 -22.38 43.28 3.09
C SER A 11 -21.44 42.11 3.32
N PRO A 12 -20.24 42.30 3.91
CA PRO A 12 -19.34 41.21 4.19
C PRO A 12 -20.04 40.18 5.05
N VAL A 13 -19.95 38.90 4.63
CA VAL A 13 -20.46 37.79 5.45
C VAL A 13 -19.66 37.76 6.73
N GLU A 14 -20.33 38.01 7.87
CA GLU A 14 -19.67 37.93 9.16
C GLU A 14 -19.43 36.46 9.52
N LEU A 15 -18.19 36.16 9.93
CA LEU A 15 -17.86 34.82 10.46
C LEU A 15 -18.62 34.61 11.79
N PRO A 16 -18.99 33.36 12.13
CA PRO A 16 -19.53 33.04 13.44
C PRO A 16 -18.65 33.58 14.55
N GLU A 17 -19.28 34.21 15.53
CA GLU A 17 -18.59 34.87 16.67
C GLU A 17 -17.67 33.85 17.38
N GLY A 18 -16.44 34.26 17.66
CA GLY A 18 -15.45 33.43 18.33
C GLY A 18 -14.88 32.26 17.51
N LEU A 19 -15.14 32.16 16.21
CA LEU A 19 -14.65 31.06 15.36
C LEU A 19 -13.13 30.87 15.49
N ALA A 20 -12.36 31.95 15.62
CA ALA A 20 -10.91 31.90 15.72
C ALA A 20 -10.41 31.07 16.92
N ASP A 21 -11.12 31.14 18.04
CA ASP A 21 -10.74 30.50 19.31
C ASP A 21 -11.68 29.36 19.72
N MET A 22 -12.72 29.10 18.93
CA MET A 22 -13.68 28.03 19.22
C MET A 22 -13.00 26.69 19.35
N PRO A 23 -13.16 25.95 20.47
CA PRO A 23 -12.58 24.62 20.63
C PRO A 23 -13.18 23.62 19.61
N PRO A 24 -12.42 22.61 19.15
CA PRO A 24 -12.94 21.63 18.24
C PRO A 24 -14.00 20.74 18.91
N GLY A 25 -14.88 20.19 18.07
CA GLY A 25 -16.00 19.37 18.50
C GLY A 25 -17.29 19.75 17.77
N PRO A 26 -18.46 19.28 18.23
CA PRO A 26 -19.74 19.47 17.53
C PRO A 26 -20.12 20.92 17.24
N ALA A 27 -19.82 21.84 18.17
CA ALA A 27 -20.12 23.26 17.98
C ALA A 27 -19.29 23.88 16.84
N LEU A 28 -17.97 23.64 16.83
CA LEU A 28 -17.10 24.08 15.73
C LEU A 28 -17.46 23.43 14.40
N ALA A 29 -17.79 22.15 14.40
CA ALA A 29 -18.23 21.45 13.19
C ALA A 29 -19.49 22.09 12.60
N ALA A 30 -20.50 22.38 13.42
CA ALA A 30 -21.72 23.06 13.02
C ALA A 30 -21.47 24.48 12.49
N ALA A 31 -20.66 25.29 13.21
CA ALA A 31 -20.26 26.61 12.76
C ALA A 31 -19.54 26.56 11.39
N LEU A 32 -18.60 25.64 11.21
CA LEU A 32 -17.90 25.46 9.93
C LEU A 32 -18.79 24.98 8.79
N ALA A 33 -19.86 24.23 9.09
CA ALA A 33 -20.83 23.78 8.09
C ALA A 33 -21.74 24.89 7.59
N SER A 34 -22.00 25.91 8.40
CA SER A 34 -22.86 27.05 8.04
C SER A 34 -22.17 28.13 7.20
N ILE A 35 -20.84 28.07 7.04
CA ILE A 35 -20.06 29.11 6.36
C ILE A 35 -20.17 28.95 4.84
N ASP A 36 -20.71 29.97 4.18
CA ASP A 36 -20.56 30.15 2.74
C ASP A 36 -19.18 30.76 2.42
N ARG A 37 -18.44 30.14 1.49
CA ARG A 37 -17.08 30.56 1.14
C ARG A 37 -17.03 31.56 0.02
N THR A 38 -18.15 31.83 -0.68
CA THR A 38 -18.16 32.64 -1.91
C THR A 38 -17.90 34.11 -1.65
N ASP A 39 -18.28 34.62 -0.46
CA ASP A 39 -18.21 36.06 -0.11
C ASP A 39 -17.23 36.38 1.02
N LEU A 40 -16.36 35.44 1.39
CA LEU A 40 -15.35 35.63 2.44
C LEU A 40 -14.17 36.47 1.95
N THR A 41 -13.65 37.33 2.84
CA THR A 41 -12.36 37.99 2.59
C THR A 41 -11.21 37.00 2.67
N GLY A 42 -10.05 37.30 2.07
CA GLY A 42 -8.86 36.48 2.19
C GLY A 42 -8.41 36.27 3.66
N TYR A 43 -8.59 37.26 4.51
CA TYR A 43 -8.32 37.15 5.94
C TYR A 43 -9.25 36.12 6.59
N ASP A 44 -10.56 36.23 6.35
CA ASP A 44 -11.57 35.32 6.92
C ASP A 44 -11.36 33.88 6.45
N MET A 45 -10.96 33.66 5.19
CA MET A 45 -10.61 32.36 4.68
C MET A 45 -9.46 31.72 5.45
N VAL A 46 -8.45 32.49 5.89
CA VAL A 46 -7.36 31.95 6.73
C VAL A 46 -7.88 31.56 8.13
N VAL A 47 -8.76 32.36 8.71
CA VAL A 47 -9.42 32.04 10.01
C VAL A 47 -10.22 30.72 9.87
N VAL A 48 -11.03 30.59 8.83
CA VAL A 48 -11.80 29.36 8.54
C VAL A 48 -10.87 28.16 8.36
N LEU A 49 -9.76 28.32 7.63
CA LEU A 49 -8.77 27.25 7.42
C LEU A 49 -8.16 26.79 8.77
N GLN A 50 -7.79 27.72 9.63
CA GLN A 50 -7.25 27.39 10.96
C GLN A 50 -8.27 26.67 11.83
N ALA A 51 -9.53 27.15 11.87
CA ALA A 51 -10.62 26.49 12.58
C ALA A 51 -10.89 25.08 12.06
N ARG A 52 -10.90 24.90 10.74
CA ARG A 52 -11.08 23.58 10.12
C ARG A 52 -9.91 22.63 10.40
N SER A 53 -8.68 23.16 10.46
CA SER A 53 -7.51 22.36 10.85
C SER A 53 -7.62 21.84 12.28
N ARG A 54 -8.12 22.68 13.22
CA ARG A 54 -8.38 22.24 14.60
C ARG A 54 -9.45 21.15 14.67
N GLN A 55 -10.56 21.33 13.93
CA GLN A 55 -11.63 20.32 13.88
C GLN A 55 -11.13 19.00 13.26
N LEU A 56 -10.36 19.07 12.18
CA LEU A 56 -9.78 17.88 11.55
C LEU A 56 -8.84 17.13 12.51
N ALA A 57 -8.02 17.85 13.27
CA ALA A 57 -7.14 17.24 14.26
C ALA A 57 -7.93 16.50 15.35
N HIS A 58 -9.03 17.09 15.82
CA HIS A 58 -9.96 16.47 16.77
C HIS A 58 -10.55 15.17 16.21
N GLU A 59 -11.13 15.20 15.01
CA GLU A 59 -11.72 14.02 14.36
C GLU A 59 -10.67 12.92 14.14
N GLN A 60 -9.43 13.27 13.83
CA GLN A 60 -8.34 12.31 13.69
C GLN A 60 -7.96 11.67 15.04
N ALA A 61 -8.06 12.41 16.13
CA ALA A 61 -7.83 11.87 17.47
C ALA A 61 -8.96 10.93 17.91
N GLU A 62 -10.23 11.29 17.64
CA GLU A 62 -11.39 10.43 17.91
C GLU A 62 -11.33 9.17 17.02
N PHE A 63 -10.98 9.31 15.75
CA PHE A 63 -10.82 8.16 14.86
C PHE A 63 -9.72 7.20 15.33
N ALA A 64 -8.62 7.71 15.91
CA ALA A 64 -7.60 6.85 16.53
C ALA A 64 -8.18 6.09 17.74
N ALA A 65 -9.04 6.76 18.55
CA ALA A 65 -9.73 6.09 19.65
C ALA A 65 -10.69 5.00 19.18
N ASP A 66 -11.42 5.23 18.08
CA ASP A 66 -12.29 4.22 17.47
C ASP A 66 -11.49 3.00 16.99
N LEU A 67 -10.33 3.20 16.36
CA LEU A 67 -9.45 2.10 15.94
C LEU A 67 -8.97 1.25 17.13
N ALA A 68 -8.62 1.90 18.25
CA ALA A 68 -8.24 1.20 19.48
C ALA A 68 -9.43 0.43 20.08
N ALA A 69 -10.63 1.04 20.10
CA ALA A 69 -11.84 0.41 20.61
C ALA A 69 -12.24 -0.86 19.81
N VAL A 70 -12.05 -0.88 18.50
CA VAL A 70 -12.25 -2.11 17.69
C VAL A 70 -11.36 -3.24 18.19
N ALA A 71 -10.12 -2.97 18.57
CA ALA A 71 -9.22 -4.02 19.09
C ALA A 71 -9.69 -4.55 20.45
N ASP A 72 -10.27 -3.70 21.30
CA ASP A 72 -10.86 -4.12 22.57
C ASP A 72 -12.11 -4.98 22.34
N CYS A 73 -12.96 -4.63 21.38
CA CYS A 73 -14.09 -5.47 20.98
C CYS A 73 -13.62 -6.84 20.47
N VAL A 74 -12.60 -6.89 19.61
CA VAL A 74 -12.03 -8.16 19.11
C VAL A 74 -11.49 -9.00 20.25
N ARG A 75 -10.78 -8.40 21.22
CA ARG A 75 -10.29 -9.08 22.43
C ARG A 75 -11.43 -9.70 23.20
N ALA A 76 -12.49 -8.95 23.45
CA ALA A 76 -13.66 -9.42 24.19
C ALA A 76 -14.37 -10.58 23.49
N GLU A 77 -14.61 -10.46 22.18
CA GLU A 77 -15.31 -11.47 21.39
C GLU A 77 -14.48 -12.76 21.19
N THR A 78 -13.16 -12.67 21.20
CA THR A 78 -12.27 -13.84 21.02
C THR A 78 -11.82 -14.47 22.32
N ALA A 79 -12.15 -13.91 23.48
CA ALA A 79 -11.69 -14.38 24.81
C ALA A 79 -12.08 -15.83 25.12
N HIS A 80 -13.15 -16.38 24.51
CA HIS A 80 -13.60 -17.75 24.67
C HIS A 80 -12.86 -18.76 23.77
N ILE A 81 -12.04 -18.30 22.83
CA ILE A 81 -11.33 -19.13 21.85
C ILE A 81 -9.97 -19.53 22.42
N SER A 82 -9.80 -20.77 22.80
CA SER A 82 -8.64 -21.27 23.56
C SER A 82 -7.29 -21.20 22.85
N TYR A 83 -7.28 -21.00 21.53
CA TYR A 83 -6.07 -20.89 20.71
C TYR A 83 -5.81 -19.46 20.18
N VAL A 84 -6.59 -18.46 20.64
CA VAL A 84 -6.34 -17.03 20.36
C VAL A 84 -5.68 -16.41 21.58
N TRP A 85 -4.52 -15.82 21.38
CA TRP A 85 -3.72 -15.19 22.42
C TRP A 85 -3.78 -13.66 22.30
N ASP A 86 -3.48 -12.94 23.36
CA ASP A 86 -3.39 -11.47 23.31
C ASP A 86 -2.43 -10.96 22.22
N SER A 87 -1.38 -11.72 21.90
CA SER A 87 -0.47 -11.41 20.80
C SER A 87 -1.10 -11.48 19.41
N ASP A 88 -2.26 -12.12 19.26
CA ASP A 88 -2.99 -12.23 18.00
C ASP A 88 -3.98 -11.07 17.79
N ILE A 89 -4.39 -10.41 18.88
CA ILE A 89 -5.38 -9.31 18.83
C ILE A 89 -5.00 -8.20 17.83
N PRO A 90 -3.75 -7.70 17.78
CA PRO A 90 -3.38 -6.68 16.81
C PRO A 90 -3.61 -7.10 15.35
N LYS A 91 -3.41 -8.36 15.06
CA LYS A 91 -3.56 -8.94 13.72
C LYS A 91 -5.04 -9.14 13.37
N LEU A 92 -5.83 -9.65 14.31
CA LEU A 92 -7.27 -9.88 14.14
C LEU A 92 -8.00 -8.54 14.00
N ALA A 93 -7.74 -7.59 14.88
CA ALA A 93 -8.31 -6.24 14.80
C ALA A 93 -7.92 -5.51 13.50
N ALA A 94 -6.65 -5.63 13.08
CA ALA A 94 -6.24 -5.06 11.79
C ALA A 94 -6.96 -5.71 10.60
N ALA A 95 -7.39 -6.97 10.69
CA ALA A 95 -8.17 -7.60 9.64
C ALA A 95 -9.60 -7.07 9.58
N GLU A 96 -10.26 -6.87 10.73
CA GLU A 96 -11.59 -6.24 10.81
C GLU A 96 -11.56 -4.81 10.27
N ILE A 97 -10.62 -3.99 10.74
CA ILE A 97 -10.43 -2.62 10.28
C ILE A 97 -10.18 -2.58 8.77
N ALA A 98 -9.31 -3.46 8.26
CA ALA A 98 -8.99 -3.52 6.84
C ALA A 98 -10.23 -3.86 5.99
N ALA A 99 -11.04 -4.78 6.46
CA ALA A 99 -12.25 -5.20 5.78
C ALA A 99 -13.33 -4.09 5.82
N ALA A 100 -13.56 -3.50 6.98
CA ALA A 100 -14.57 -2.44 7.15
C ALA A 100 -14.24 -1.17 6.35
N LEU A 101 -12.96 -0.78 6.29
CA LEU A 101 -12.51 0.45 5.66
C LEU A 101 -11.90 0.25 4.26
N THR A 102 -11.94 -0.96 3.72
CA THR A 102 -11.34 -1.31 2.41
C THR A 102 -9.84 -0.98 2.34
N TRP A 103 -9.14 -1.19 3.45
CA TRP A 103 -7.69 -0.98 3.53
C TRP A 103 -6.92 -2.29 3.33
N THR A 104 -5.62 -2.18 3.04
CA THR A 104 -4.75 -3.35 3.15
C THR A 104 -4.52 -3.69 4.63
N LYS A 105 -4.38 -4.97 4.98
CA LYS A 105 -4.09 -5.39 6.36
C LYS A 105 -2.85 -4.71 6.93
N ARG A 106 -1.84 -4.48 6.10
CA ARG A 106 -0.63 -3.76 6.49
C ARG A 106 -0.94 -2.29 6.87
N ALA A 107 -1.78 -1.61 6.08
CA ALA A 107 -2.17 -0.24 6.38
C ALA A 107 -3.03 -0.16 7.65
N ALA A 108 -3.99 -1.08 7.81
CA ALA A 108 -4.83 -1.17 9.01
C ALA A 108 -3.99 -1.43 10.27
N LYS A 109 -3.07 -2.40 10.21
CA LYS A 109 -2.16 -2.69 11.31
C LYS A 109 -1.30 -1.48 11.70
N ALA A 110 -0.69 -0.82 10.71
CA ALA A 110 0.12 0.37 10.98
C ALA A 110 -0.70 1.51 11.61
N ARG A 111 -1.96 1.72 11.16
CA ARG A 111 -2.84 2.73 11.75
C ARG A 111 -3.29 2.38 13.16
N LEU A 112 -3.53 1.11 13.44
CA LEU A 112 -3.85 0.65 14.78
C LEU A 112 -2.64 0.79 15.73
N GLU A 113 -1.44 0.45 15.27
CA GLU A 113 -0.20 0.65 16.02
C GLU A 113 0.06 2.14 16.29
N ASP A 114 -0.15 3.01 15.29
CA ASP A 114 -0.10 4.47 15.46
C ASP A 114 -1.11 4.95 16.53
N ALA A 115 -2.34 4.42 16.50
CA ALA A 115 -3.39 4.78 17.45
C ALA A 115 -3.01 4.41 18.90
N TRP A 116 -2.53 3.19 19.13
CA TRP A 116 -2.06 2.76 20.46
C TRP A 116 -0.86 3.56 20.94
N LEU A 117 0.09 3.83 20.04
CA LEU A 117 1.25 4.65 20.39
C LEU A 117 0.84 6.05 20.84
N LEU A 118 -0.16 6.66 20.19
CA LEU A 118 -0.69 7.96 20.57
C LEU A 118 -1.46 7.92 21.90
N ILE A 119 -2.35 6.94 22.06
CA ILE A 119 -3.29 6.90 23.21
C ILE A 119 -2.59 6.41 24.47
N GLU A 120 -1.84 5.31 24.37
CA GLU A 120 -1.21 4.63 25.50
C GLU A 120 0.23 5.09 25.72
N GLY A 121 1.00 5.26 24.62
CA GLY A 121 2.42 5.60 24.68
C GLY A 121 2.65 7.06 25.04
N VAL A 122 1.91 7.99 24.42
CA VAL A 122 2.09 9.44 24.59
C VAL A 122 0.74 10.18 24.76
N PRO A 123 -0.03 9.90 25.83
CA PRO A 123 -1.39 10.44 26.01
C PRO A 123 -1.47 11.96 26.00
N ALA A 124 -0.42 12.69 26.41
CA ALA A 124 -0.37 14.14 26.33
C ALA A 124 -0.36 14.64 24.88
N VAL A 125 0.29 13.91 23.97
CA VAL A 125 0.30 14.22 22.53
C VAL A 125 -1.08 13.97 21.93
N TRP A 126 -1.73 12.84 22.28
CA TRP A 126 -3.10 12.57 21.87
C TRP A 126 -4.08 13.65 22.37
N ALA A 127 -3.96 14.07 23.62
CA ALA A 127 -4.78 15.15 24.19
C ALA A 127 -4.57 16.47 23.43
N ALA A 128 -3.33 16.81 23.06
CA ALA A 128 -3.04 18.01 22.27
C ALA A 128 -3.61 17.93 20.84
N LEU A 129 -3.55 16.77 20.22
CA LEU A 129 -4.18 16.49 18.92
C LEU A 129 -5.70 16.64 19.01
N ARG A 130 -6.32 16.03 20.03
CA ARG A 130 -7.76 16.10 20.31
C ARG A 130 -8.24 17.52 20.59
N ALA A 131 -7.41 18.31 21.25
CA ALA A 131 -7.69 19.73 21.49
C ALA A 131 -7.44 20.60 20.26
N GLY A 132 -6.93 20.05 19.15
CA GLY A 132 -6.61 20.81 17.95
C GLY A 132 -5.38 21.73 18.09
N ALA A 133 -4.58 21.57 19.14
CA ALA A 133 -3.37 22.36 19.38
C ALA A 133 -2.24 21.99 18.40
N ILE A 134 -2.19 20.74 17.96
CA ILE A 134 -1.27 20.22 16.95
C ILE A 134 -2.04 19.40 15.91
N ASP A 135 -1.47 19.25 14.72
CA ASP A 135 -1.99 18.37 13.67
C ASP A 135 -1.46 16.94 13.79
N LEU A 136 -2.07 15.99 13.08
CA LEU A 136 -1.66 14.58 13.08
C LEU A 136 -0.21 14.35 12.63
N PRO A 137 0.33 15.04 11.60
CA PRO A 137 1.75 14.94 11.24
C PRO A 137 2.70 15.27 12.41
N LYS A 138 2.41 16.32 13.18
CA LYS A 138 3.21 16.67 14.36
C LYS A 138 3.04 15.65 15.49
N ALA A 139 1.82 15.17 15.73
CA ALA A 139 1.55 14.13 16.71
C ALA A 139 2.33 12.85 16.42
N ARG A 140 2.40 12.43 15.13
CA ARG A 140 3.22 11.30 14.70
C ARG A 140 4.71 11.53 14.94
N VAL A 141 5.24 12.68 14.55
CA VAL A 141 6.65 13.00 14.80
C VAL A 141 6.99 12.86 16.29
N LEU A 142 6.13 13.33 17.18
CA LEU A 142 6.33 13.23 18.63
C LEU A 142 6.23 11.78 19.11
N ALA A 143 5.23 11.04 18.69
CA ALA A 143 5.01 9.66 19.10
C ALA A 143 6.10 8.72 18.61
N GLU A 144 6.39 8.73 17.30
CA GLU A 144 7.44 7.89 16.71
C GLU A 144 8.83 8.24 17.23
N GLY A 145 9.13 9.53 17.34
CA GLY A 145 10.46 9.97 17.77
C GLY A 145 10.76 9.70 19.24
N THR A 146 9.76 9.48 20.09
CA THR A 146 9.94 9.11 21.52
C THR A 146 9.75 7.62 21.79
N SER A 147 9.31 6.83 20.82
CA SER A 147 8.97 5.41 20.99
C SER A 147 10.16 4.53 21.41
N ILE A 148 11.38 4.98 21.15
CA ILE A 148 12.62 4.28 21.56
C ILE A 148 12.97 4.48 23.03
N LEU A 149 12.35 5.46 23.69
CA LEU A 149 12.66 5.82 25.07
C LEU A 149 11.79 5.03 26.06
N PRO A 150 12.31 4.68 27.24
CA PRO A 150 11.46 4.24 28.34
C PRO A 150 10.40 5.28 28.66
N ALA A 151 9.18 4.86 29.07
CA ALA A 151 8.04 5.73 29.29
C ALA A 151 8.32 6.98 30.17
N PRO A 152 9.11 6.92 31.27
CA PRO A 152 9.45 8.11 32.05
C PRO A 152 10.33 9.11 31.30
N ALA A 153 11.24 8.62 30.45
CA ALA A 153 12.11 9.47 29.62
C ALA A 153 11.31 10.09 28.47
N ALA A 154 10.44 9.33 27.81
CA ALA A 154 9.54 9.82 26.77
C ALA A 154 8.65 10.96 27.30
N ARG A 155 8.05 10.79 28.48
CA ARG A 155 7.24 11.85 29.12
C ARG A 155 8.03 13.13 29.32
N ARG A 156 9.25 13.09 29.89
CA ARG A 156 10.09 14.28 30.08
C ARG A 156 10.39 15.00 28.78
N VAL A 157 10.70 14.24 27.71
CA VAL A 157 10.93 14.83 26.39
C VAL A 157 9.66 15.48 25.84
N ILE A 158 8.50 14.82 25.96
CA ILE A 158 7.22 15.35 25.51
C ILE A 158 6.84 16.62 26.32
N ASP A 159 6.94 16.59 27.64
CA ASP A 159 6.62 17.74 28.50
C ASP A 159 7.47 18.98 28.12
N GLN A 160 8.71 18.77 27.70
CA GLN A 160 9.62 19.84 27.29
C GLN A 160 9.29 20.40 25.89
N ILE A 161 8.95 19.55 24.91
CA ILE A 161 8.81 19.98 23.51
C ILE A 161 7.37 20.29 23.08
N LEU A 162 6.38 19.69 23.73
CA LEU A 162 4.96 19.84 23.36
C LEU A 162 4.46 21.30 23.40
N PRO A 163 4.86 22.13 24.37
CA PRO A 163 4.46 23.55 24.39
C PRO A 163 4.96 24.34 23.16
N GLU A 164 6.08 23.93 22.55
CA GLU A 164 6.64 24.59 21.36
C GLU A 164 6.05 24.05 20.05
N ALA A 165 5.53 22.82 20.06
CA ALA A 165 5.07 22.09 18.87
C ALA A 165 4.05 22.84 18.00
N PRO A 166 3.08 23.60 18.54
CA PRO A 166 2.13 24.38 17.71
C PRO A 166 2.83 25.36 16.77
N GLY A 167 3.90 26.02 17.22
CA GLY A 167 4.64 27.03 16.45
C GLY A 167 5.71 26.49 15.51
N LEU A 168 5.95 25.17 15.47
CA LEU A 168 6.99 24.55 14.66
C LEU A 168 6.40 23.85 13.43
N THR A 169 7.15 23.86 12.31
CA THR A 169 6.87 22.93 11.23
C THR A 169 7.26 21.49 11.65
N THR A 170 6.71 20.47 10.97
CA THR A 170 7.05 19.05 11.25
C THR A 170 8.55 18.78 11.17
N GLY A 171 9.25 19.38 10.18
CA GLY A 171 10.70 19.24 10.05
C GLY A 171 11.50 19.90 11.20
N GLN A 172 11.08 21.08 11.64
CA GLN A 172 11.69 21.75 12.80
C GLN A 172 11.46 20.97 14.09
N LEU A 173 10.23 20.46 14.27
CA LEU A 173 9.86 19.63 15.40
C LEU A 173 10.68 18.34 15.44
N ALA A 174 10.77 17.62 14.32
CA ALA A 174 11.55 16.38 14.20
C ALA A 174 13.05 16.61 14.52
N TYR A 175 13.63 17.72 14.05
CA TYR A 175 15.02 18.07 14.33
C TYR A 175 15.25 18.31 15.83
N ARG A 176 14.42 19.16 16.47
CA ARG A 176 14.50 19.46 17.92
C ARG A 176 14.28 18.21 18.77
N LEU A 177 13.27 17.43 18.42
CA LEU A 177 12.95 16.18 19.11
C LEU A 177 14.11 15.19 19.08
N ARG A 178 14.69 14.96 17.90
CA ARG A 178 15.84 14.05 17.75
C ARG A 178 17.01 14.49 18.63
N ARG A 179 17.30 15.78 18.70
CA ARG A 179 18.33 16.31 19.56
C ARG A 179 18.07 16.03 21.05
N LEU A 180 16.85 16.29 21.52
CA LEU A 180 16.42 16.01 22.90
C LEU A 180 16.49 14.52 23.24
N VAL A 181 16.06 13.65 22.34
CA VAL A 181 16.13 12.19 22.52
C VAL A 181 17.56 11.70 22.70
N VAL A 182 18.49 12.18 21.86
CA VAL A 182 19.92 11.83 21.99
C VAL A 182 20.52 12.38 23.28
N GLU A 183 20.15 13.58 23.71
CA GLU A 183 20.62 14.19 24.96
C GLU A 183 20.07 13.44 26.21
N VAL A 184 18.85 12.94 26.14
CA VAL A 184 18.19 12.22 27.27
C VAL A 184 18.67 10.77 27.38
N ASP A 185 18.84 10.07 26.27
CA ASP A 185 19.30 8.67 26.27
C ASP A 185 20.15 8.35 25.02
N PRO A 186 21.45 8.67 25.08
CA PRO A 186 22.39 8.36 23.98
C PRO A 186 22.49 6.87 23.66
N ALA A 187 22.30 6.00 24.68
CA ALA A 187 22.43 4.55 24.50
C ALA A 187 21.22 3.98 23.74
N ALA A 188 20.00 4.42 24.08
CA ALA A 188 18.79 4.05 23.34
C ALA A 188 18.88 4.52 21.88
N ALA A 189 19.32 5.76 21.63
CA ALA A 189 19.50 6.31 20.29
C ALA A 189 20.52 5.51 19.46
N LYS A 190 21.63 5.09 20.09
CA LYS A 190 22.64 4.24 19.44
C LYS A 190 22.06 2.87 19.08
N LYS A 191 21.38 2.23 20.00
CA LYS A 191 20.76 0.91 19.79
C LYS A 191 19.74 0.96 18.65
N GLU A 192 18.85 1.97 18.62
CA GLU A 192 17.86 2.11 17.55
C GLU A 192 18.54 2.32 16.18
N TYR A 193 19.63 3.07 16.12
CA TYR A 193 20.43 3.19 14.90
C TYR A 193 20.99 1.85 14.45
N GLU A 194 21.58 1.06 15.36
CA GLU A 194 22.15 -0.25 15.05
C GLU A 194 21.06 -1.25 14.60
N ASP A 195 19.92 -1.29 15.29
CA ASP A 195 18.77 -2.08 14.94
C ASP A 195 18.16 -1.65 13.59
N GLY A 196 18.12 -0.35 13.33
CA GLY A 196 17.72 0.21 12.04
C GLY A 196 18.61 -0.30 10.91
N VAL A 197 19.91 -0.18 11.06
CA VAL A 197 20.92 -0.66 10.07
C VAL A 197 20.83 -2.17 9.88
N ALA A 198 20.56 -2.94 10.94
CA ALA A 198 20.34 -4.40 10.82
C ALA A 198 19.13 -4.75 9.94
N ARG A 199 18.10 -3.90 9.92
CA ARG A 199 16.89 -4.04 9.09
C ARG A 199 17.00 -3.37 7.71
N ARG A 200 18.20 -2.99 7.26
CA ARG A 200 18.40 -2.34 5.96
C ARG A 200 17.87 -3.19 4.81
N LYS A 201 17.27 -2.54 3.83
CA LYS A 201 16.68 -3.23 2.68
C LYS A 201 16.65 -2.34 1.44
N VAL A 202 16.55 -2.99 0.28
CA VAL A 202 16.22 -2.33 -0.98
C VAL A 202 14.74 -2.61 -1.30
N ALA A 203 13.98 -1.56 -1.56
CA ALA A 203 12.60 -1.65 -2.02
C ALA A 203 12.49 -1.13 -3.45
N ARG A 204 11.47 -1.63 -4.16
CA ARG A 204 11.15 -1.28 -5.54
C ARG A 204 9.66 -1.23 -5.75
N GLY A 205 9.21 -0.48 -6.74
CA GLY A 205 7.81 -0.42 -7.14
C GLY A 205 7.60 0.40 -8.39
N LEU A 206 6.34 0.49 -8.83
CA LEU A 206 5.92 1.39 -9.91
C LEU A 206 5.22 2.62 -9.31
N ASN A 207 5.43 3.74 -9.95
CA ASN A 207 4.67 4.96 -9.75
C ASN A 207 3.35 4.92 -10.53
N GLY A 208 2.43 5.86 -10.25
CA GLY A 208 1.14 5.91 -10.93
C GLY A 208 1.20 6.18 -12.44
N ASP A 209 2.29 6.76 -12.92
CA ASP A 209 2.59 7.05 -14.34
C ASP A 209 3.29 5.88 -15.07
N GLY A 210 3.52 4.74 -14.39
CA GLY A 210 4.20 3.58 -14.94
C GLY A 210 5.73 3.63 -14.86
N THR A 211 6.32 4.73 -14.37
CA THR A 211 7.76 4.76 -14.04
C THR A 211 8.04 3.91 -12.80
N ALA A 212 9.32 3.59 -12.54
CA ALA A 212 9.71 2.75 -11.41
C ALA A 212 10.58 3.51 -10.40
N TYR A 213 10.51 3.08 -9.13
CA TYR A 213 11.48 3.47 -8.13
C TYR A 213 12.29 2.28 -7.60
N LEU A 214 13.53 2.54 -7.26
CA LEU A 214 14.42 1.62 -6.55
C LEU A 214 15.09 2.40 -5.43
N ALA A 215 14.83 2.05 -4.16
CA ALA A 215 15.22 2.81 -3.00
C ALA A 215 15.85 1.94 -1.92
N GLY A 216 16.97 2.41 -1.34
CA GLY A 216 17.56 1.82 -0.14
C GLY A 216 16.96 2.44 1.12
N TYR A 217 16.62 1.62 2.11
CA TYR A 217 16.11 2.05 3.42
C TYR A 217 17.00 1.58 4.54
N ASN A 218 17.08 2.38 5.60
CA ASN A 218 17.85 2.08 6.81
C ASN A 218 19.37 1.86 6.54
N LEU A 219 19.87 2.53 5.53
CA LEU A 219 21.31 2.45 5.18
C LEU A 219 22.15 3.15 6.26
N PRO A 220 23.40 2.70 6.50
CA PRO A 220 24.35 3.46 7.30
C PRO A 220 24.52 4.88 6.75
N ALA A 221 24.35 5.89 7.61
CA ALA A 221 24.27 7.28 7.20
C ALA A 221 25.54 7.78 6.49
N ASP A 222 26.70 7.36 6.98
CA ASP A 222 28.01 7.64 6.40
C ASP A 222 28.18 7.06 5.00
N GLN A 223 27.76 5.80 4.80
CA GLN A 223 27.85 5.12 3.50
C GLN A 223 26.83 5.70 2.50
N ALA A 224 25.63 6.04 2.96
CA ALA A 224 24.62 6.68 2.13
C ALA A 224 25.08 8.07 1.67
N ALA A 225 25.66 8.87 2.58
CA ALA A 225 26.23 10.18 2.25
C ALA A 225 27.38 10.05 1.24
N ALA A 226 28.31 9.11 1.46
CA ALA A 226 29.42 8.88 0.53
C ALA A 226 28.95 8.43 -0.86
N ALA A 227 27.88 7.61 -0.93
CA ALA A 227 27.30 7.18 -2.19
C ALA A 227 26.63 8.36 -2.93
N ASP A 228 25.91 9.21 -2.20
CA ASP A 228 25.26 10.40 -2.75
C ASP A 228 26.28 11.43 -3.27
N GLU A 229 27.34 11.72 -2.49
CA GLU A 229 28.44 12.58 -2.94
C GLU A 229 29.16 12.05 -4.19
N ARG A 230 29.31 10.71 -4.29
CA ARG A 230 29.88 10.09 -5.48
C ARG A 230 29.00 10.28 -6.71
N LEU A 231 27.69 10.09 -6.58
CA LEU A 231 26.72 10.36 -7.66
C LEU A 231 26.79 11.81 -8.11
N ASP A 232 26.86 12.74 -7.16
CA ASP A 232 27.03 14.17 -7.41
C ASP A 232 28.34 14.50 -8.15
N ALA A 233 29.44 13.91 -7.73
CA ALA A 233 30.73 14.14 -8.38
C ALA A 233 30.75 13.63 -9.83
N LEU A 234 30.19 12.45 -10.08
CA LEU A 234 30.07 11.88 -11.42
C LEU A 234 29.14 12.72 -12.31
N ALA A 235 28.01 13.18 -11.77
CA ALA A 235 27.08 14.04 -12.50
C ALA A 235 27.68 15.41 -12.82
N ARG A 236 28.44 16.01 -11.90
CA ARG A 236 29.20 17.26 -12.19
C ARG A 236 30.25 17.04 -13.26
N ALA A 237 30.95 15.92 -13.25
CA ALA A 237 31.92 15.59 -14.31
C ALA A 237 31.26 15.45 -15.68
N ALA A 238 30.09 14.80 -15.76
CA ALA A 238 29.30 14.73 -17.00
C ALA A 238 28.86 16.11 -17.49
N LYS A 239 28.43 16.99 -16.59
CA LYS A 239 28.10 18.40 -16.90
C LYS A 239 29.32 19.14 -17.47
N GLN A 240 30.47 18.99 -16.86
CA GLN A 240 31.73 19.62 -17.33
C GLN A 240 32.18 19.07 -18.70
N ALA A 241 31.83 17.80 -18.99
CA ALA A 241 32.10 17.17 -20.29
C ALA A 241 31.09 17.56 -21.38
N GLY A 242 30.09 18.41 -21.10
CA GLY A 242 29.15 18.95 -22.05
C GLY A 242 27.74 18.33 -22.03
N ASP A 243 27.40 17.54 -21.01
CA ASP A 243 26.01 17.09 -20.82
C ASP A 243 25.14 18.26 -20.32
N ASP A 244 24.24 18.77 -21.13
CA ASP A 244 23.40 19.94 -20.84
C ASP A 244 22.12 19.61 -20.05
N ARG A 245 21.80 18.33 -19.86
CA ARG A 245 20.59 17.88 -19.15
C ARG A 245 20.58 18.34 -17.68
N PRO A 246 19.39 18.41 -17.05
CA PRO A 246 19.26 18.66 -15.62
C PRO A 246 20.08 17.65 -14.77
N MET A 247 20.65 18.14 -13.68
CA MET A 247 21.52 17.33 -12.80
C MET A 247 20.85 16.05 -12.31
N ASP A 248 19.55 16.13 -11.96
CA ASP A 248 18.82 14.99 -11.43
C ASP A 248 18.63 13.86 -12.47
N LEU A 249 18.46 14.20 -13.74
CA LEU A 249 18.42 13.20 -14.82
C LEU A 249 19.77 12.50 -14.98
N ILE A 250 20.86 13.26 -14.97
CA ILE A 250 22.22 12.70 -15.07
C ILE A 250 22.51 11.78 -13.86
N ARG A 251 22.13 12.21 -12.63
CA ARG A 251 22.26 11.40 -11.41
C ARG A 251 21.48 10.10 -11.51
N ALA A 252 20.23 10.13 -11.99
CA ALA A 252 19.39 8.97 -12.15
C ALA A 252 19.96 7.96 -13.16
N ASP A 253 20.47 8.45 -14.30
CA ASP A 253 21.13 7.60 -15.31
C ASP A 253 22.39 6.95 -14.77
N ILE A 254 23.23 7.70 -14.07
CA ILE A 254 24.46 7.18 -13.45
C ILE A 254 24.13 6.14 -12.37
N TYR A 255 23.12 6.42 -11.52
CA TYR A 255 22.65 5.48 -10.51
C TYR A 255 22.23 4.14 -11.13
N LEU A 256 21.41 4.20 -12.19
CA LEU A 256 20.98 3.00 -12.91
C LEU A 256 22.15 2.28 -13.60
N ALA A 257 23.05 3.01 -14.24
CA ALA A 257 24.20 2.43 -14.93
C ALA A 257 25.15 1.70 -13.97
N VAL A 258 25.40 2.27 -12.79
CA VAL A 258 26.23 1.63 -11.74
C VAL A 258 25.56 0.35 -11.24
N LEU A 259 24.27 0.38 -10.94
CA LEU A 259 23.54 -0.78 -10.43
C LEU A 259 23.31 -1.86 -11.49
N ALA A 260 23.12 -1.48 -12.76
CA ALA A 260 22.97 -2.41 -13.87
C ALA A 260 24.28 -3.03 -14.35
N GLY A 261 25.45 -2.54 -13.84
CA GLY A 261 26.74 -3.01 -14.30
C GLY A 261 27.11 -2.56 -15.71
N THR A 262 26.44 -1.54 -16.25
CA THR A 262 26.72 -0.93 -17.56
C THR A 262 27.66 0.27 -17.45
N TYR A 263 27.97 0.70 -16.23
CA TYR A 263 28.95 1.74 -15.98
C TYR A 263 30.35 1.21 -16.25
N THR A 264 31.12 1.90 -17.08
CA THR A 264 32.46 1.45 -17.55
C THR A 264 33.59 1.66 -16.54
N GLY A 265 33.28 1.94 -15.28
CA GLY A 265 34.26 2.06 -14.20
C GLY A 265 34.75 0.69 -13.70
N PRO A 266 35.85 0.64 -12.86
CA PRO A 266 36.37 -0.62 -12.34
C PRO A 266 35.41 -1.30 -11.36
N GLY A 267 35.02 -2.57 -11.64
CA GLY A 267 34.18 -3.39 -10.76
C GLY A 267 33.74 -4.68 -11.45
N PRO A 268 33.35 -5.73 -10.72
CA PRO A 268 32.90 -6.97 -11.32
C PRO A 268 31.57 -6.80 -12.05
N ILE A 269 31.48 -7.32 -13.28
CA ILE A 269 30.27 -7.35 -14.10
C ILE A 269 29.30 -8.34 -13.45
N GLY A 270 28.17 -7.85 -12.87
CA GLY A 270 27.17 -8.67 -12.21
C GLY A 270 26.30 -9.50 -13.16
N ARG A 271 25.72 -10.61 -12.65
CA ARG A 271 24.76 -11.45 -13.38
C ARG A 271 23.50 -10.64 -13.77
N ARG A 272 23.00 -10.85 -15.00
CA ARG A 272 21.75 -10.25 -15.48
C ARG A 272 20.57 -10.76 -14.65
N GLY A 273 19.67 -9.86 -14.21
CA GLY A 273 18.46 -10.23 -13.50
C GLY A 273 17.43 -10.93 -14.40
N VAL A 274 16.56 -11.75 -13.81
CA VAL A 274 15.43 -12.38 -14.52
C VAL A 274 14.23 -11.46 -14.49
N ILE A 275 13.74 -11.05 -15.65
CA ILE A 275 12.52 -10.27 -15.82
C ILE A 275 11.40 -11.22 -16.26
N GLU A 276 10.22 -11.12 -15.62
CA GLU A 276 9.03 -11.83 -16.06
C GLU A 276 7.95 -10.84 -16.46
N LEU A 277 7.59 -10.93 -17.74
CA LEU A 277 6.59 -10.10 -18.39
C LEU A 277 5.41 -10.95 -18.82
N THR A 278 4.17 -10.47 -18.56
CA THR A 278 2.94 -11.04 -19.11
C THR A 278 2.27 -10.03 -20.02
N CYS A 279 2.02 -10.38 -21.27
CA CYS A 279 1.26 -9.60 -22.23
C CYS A 279 0.49 -10.53 -23.19
N ASP A 280 -0.51 -10.02 -23.84
CA ASP A 280 -1.20 -10.74 -24.91
C ASP A 280 -0.38 -10.72 -26.22
N LEU A 281 -0.65 -11.69 -27.08
CA LEU A 281 0.08 -11.82 -28.34
C LEU A 281 -0.16 -10.63 -29.29
N PRO A 282 -1.38 -10.11 -29.46
CA PRO A 282 -1.60 -8.91 -30.29
C PRO A 282 -0.76 -7.72 -29.84
N THR A 283 -0.67 -7.46 -28.54
CA THR A 283 0.17 -6.39 -27.98
C THR A 283 1.65 -6.60 -28.28
N LEU A 284 2.14 -7.82 -28.10
CA LEU A 284 3.52 -8.17 -28.40
C LEU A 284 3.85 -7.97 -29.88
N MET A 285 2.92 -8.30 -30.76
CA MET A 285 3.04 -8.16 -32.23
C MET A 285 2.82 -6.74 -32.74
N GLY A 286 2.48 -5.78 -31.88
CA GLY A 286 2.17 -4.41 -32.31
C GLY A 286 0.81 -4.22 -32.99
N LEU A 287 -0.10 -5.19 -32.85
CA LEU A 287 -1.46 -5.17 -33.39
C LEU A 287 -2.48 -4.57 -32.40
N ALA A 288 -2.10 -4.40 -31.15
CA ALA A 288 -2.89 -3.81 -30.07
C ALA A 288 -1.98 -3.13 -29.04
N ASP A 289 -2.54 -2.22 -28.24
CA ASP A 289 -1.84 -1.50 -27.18
C ASP A 289 -2.45 -1.82 -25.79
N HIS A 290 -2.73 -3.10 -25.55
CA HIS A 290 -3.24 -3.52 -24.25
C HIS A 290 -2.16 -3.44 -23.17
N THR A 291 -2.58 -3.27 -21.92
CA THR A 291 -1.70 -3.24 -20.76
C THR A 291 -1.01 -4.59 -20.58
N ALA A 292 0.31 -4.57 -20.42
CA ALA A 292 1.11 -5.72 -20.00
C ALA A 292 1.36 -5.67 -18.49
N GLU A 293 1.90 -6.73 -17.93
CA GLU A 293 2.25 -6.82 -16.51
C GLU A 293 3.69 -7.29 -16.30
N LEU A 294 4.41 -6.52 -15.49
CA LEU A 294 5.74 -6.87 -15.02
C LEU A 294 5.61 -7.52 -13.63
N ALA A 295 5.95 -8.80 -13.55
CA ALA A 295 5.69 -9.60 -12.36
C ALA A 295 6.40 -9.06 -11.12
N GLY A 296 5.62 -8.76 -10.07
CA GLY A 296 6.08 -8.18 -8.82
C GLY A 296 6.28 -6.67 -8.83
N TRP A 297 5.97 -6.01 -9.98
CA TRP A 297 6.01 -4.56 -10.15
C TRP A 297 4.63 -3.97 -10.46
N GLY A 298 3.86 -4.62 -11.33
CA GLY A 298 2.51 -4.23 -11.70
C GLY A 298 2.31 -3.95 -13.19
N PRO A 299 1.20 -3.28 -13.58
CA PRO A 299 0.87 -3.03 -14.97
C PRO A 299 1.83 -2.04 -15.63
N VAL A 300 2.20 -2.33 -16.90
CA VAL A 300 3.06 -1.50 -17.75
C VAL A 300 2.43 -1.30 -19.13
N ILE A 301 2.77 -0.21 -19.79
CA ILE A 301 2.30 0.09 -21.14
C ILE A 301 2.88 -0.88 -22.18
N ALA A 302 2.18 -1.04 -23.32
CA ALA A 302 2.55 -1.94 -24.41
C ALA A 302 3.99 -1.75 -24.91
N ASP A 303 4.45 -0.50 -24.99
CA ASP A 303 5.78 -0.16 -25.48
C ASP A 303 6.90 -0.72 -24.58
N ILE A 304 6.72 -0.67 -23.26
CA ILE A 304 7.65 -1.28 -22.31
C ILE A 304 7.72 -2.79 -22.52
N ALA A 305 6.57 -3.46 -22.74
CA ALA A 305 6.51 -4.88 -23.01
C ALA A 305 7.27 -5.26 -24.29
N ARG A 306 7.06 -4.50 -25.37
CA ARG A 306 7.76 -4.70 -26.65
C ARG A 306 9.25 -4.44 -26.52
N GLN A 307 9.64 -3.39 -25.81
CA GLN A 307 11.04 -3.06 -25.56
C GLN A 307 11.76 -4.18 -24.77
N ILE A 308 11.13 -4.69 -23.71
CA ILE A 308 11.67 -5.83 -22.94
C ILE A 308 11.81 -7.06 -23.83
N ALA A 309 10.78 -7.39 -24.63
CA ALA A 309 10.80 -8.54 -25.54
C ALA A 309 11.89 -8.39 -26.62
N ALA A 310 12.05 -7.22 -27.22
CA ALA A 310 13.10 -6.94 -28.20
C ALA A 310 14.51 -7.03 -27.59
N THR A 311 14.71 -6.43 -26.41
CA THR A 311 16.02 -6.38 -25.75
C THR A 311 16.50 -7.77 -25.31
N TYR A 312 15.61 -8.58 -24.75
CA TYR A 312 15.96 -9.89 -24.18
C TYR A 312 15.62 -11.07 -25.09
N GLY A 313 14.68 -10.91 -26.04
CA GLY A 313 14.28 -11.95 -26.98
C GLY A 313 15.39 -12.39 -27.94
N LEU A 314 16.30 -11.48 -28.27
CA LEU A 314 17.43 -11.73 -29.17
C LEU A 314 18.60 -12.48 -28.50
N THR A 315 18.65 -12.53 -27.16
CA THR A 315 19.76 -13.14 -26.40
C THR A 315 19.61 -14.66 -26.21
N GLY A 316 18.49 -15.25 -26.60
CA GLY A 316 18.24 -16.70 -26.43
C GLY A 316 17.94 -17.15 -25.00
N ASP A 317 17.98 -16.25 -24.02
CA ASP A 317 17.82 -16.55 -22.59
C ASP A 317 16.37 -16.51 -22.10
N MET A 318 15.37 -16.37 -22.99
CA MET A 318 13.96 -16.27 -22.64
C MET A 318 13.28 -17.64 -22.55
N VAL A 319 12.53 -17.84 -21.48
CA VAL A 319 11.58 -18.95 -21.33
C VAL A 319 10.17 -18.41 -21.55
N TRP A 320 9.56 -18.79 -22.67
CA TRP A 320 8.20 -18.42 -22.99
C TRP A 320 7.18 -19.30 -22.25
N ARG A 321 6.22 -18.65 -21.59
CA ARG A 321 5.03 -19.28 -21.04
C ARG A 321 3.82 -18.68 -21.73
N TYR A 322 2.74 -19.44 -21.83
CA TYR A 322 1.49 -18.95 -22.38
C TYR A 322 0.34 -19.18 -21.41
N SER A 323 -0.56 -18.23 -21.38
CA SER A 323 -1.84 -18.30 -20.65
C SER A 323 -2.95 -18.11 -21.67
N ILE A 324 -3.89 -19.07 -21.74
CA ILE A 324 -5.09 -18.93 -22.56
C ILE A 324 -6.20 -18.50 -21.62
N THR A 325 -6.84 -17.39 -21.94
CA THR A 325 -7.93 -16.82 -21.15
C THR A 325 -9.28 -17.06 -21.82
N ASN A 326 -10.31 -17.14 -21.00
CA ASN A 326 -11.69 -17.12 -21.50
C ASN A 326 -12.03 -15.70 -21.98
N PRO A 327 -12.37 -15.48 -23.26
CA PRO A 327 -12.59 -14.14 -23.79
C PRO A 327 -13.79 -13.42 -23.14
N PHE A 328 -14.75 -14.17 -22.56
CA PHE A 328 -15.96 -13.60 -21.97
C PHE A 328 -15.80 -13.21 -20.50
N THR A 329 -14.94 -13.90 -19.77
CA THR A 329 -14.69 -13.63 -18.34
C THR A 329 -13.33 -13.02 -18.08
N GLY A 330 -12.40 -13.05 -19.08
CA GLY A 330 -10.99 -12.70 -18.90
C GLY A 330 -10.22 -13.66 -17.99
N GLY A 331 -10.87 -14.69 -17.46
CA GLY A 331 -10.29 -15.64 -16.52
C GLY A 331 -9.35 -16.65 -17.19
N LEU A 332 -8.39 -17.19 -16.44
CA LEU A 332 -7.42 -18.17 -16.92
C LEU A 332 -8.09 -19.51 -17.21
N ALA A 333 -8.00 -19.97 -18.47
CA ALA A 333 -8.45 -21.29 -18.90
C ALA A 333 -7.30 -22.31 -18.90
N PHE A 334 -6.13 -21.95 -19.45
CA PHE A 334 -4.95 -22.80 -19.53
C PHE A 334 -3.66 -22.01 -19.27
N HIS A 335 -2.67 -22.70 -18.70
CA HIS A 335 -1.32 -22.16 -18.49
C HIS A 335 -0.27 -23.22 -18.78
N GLY A 336 0.78 -22.86 -19.49
CA GLY A 336 1.83 -23.80 -19.86
C GLY A 336 3.09 -23.17 -20.43
N THR A 337 4.03 -24.00 -20.84
CA THR A 337 5.24 -23.60 -21.54
C THR A 337 5.21 -24.12 -22.99
N THR A 338 5.88 -23.43 -23.91
CA THR A 338 5.92 -23.81 -25.35
C THR A 338 6.48 -25.19 -25.62
N ARG A 339 7.18 -25.81 -24.68
CA ARG A 339 7.78 -27.15 -24.81
C ARG A 339 6.83 -28.30 -24.43
N LYS A 340 5.62 -28.06 -23.94
CA LYS A 340 4.66 -29.11 -23.53
C LYS A 340 3.23 -28.72 -23.88
N ARG A 341 2.42 -29.71 -24.38
CA ARG A 341 0.99 -29.51 -24.68
C ARG A 341 0.23 -28.99 -23.46
N PRO A 342 -0.74 -28.04 -23.62
CA PRO A 342 -1.64 -27.62 -22.55
C PRO A 342 -2.47 -28.82 -22.12
N THR A 343 -2.49 -29.09 -20.83
CA THR A 343 -3.35 -30.13 -20.25
C THR A 343 -3.98 -29.56 -18.99
N GLN A 344 -5.29 -29.79 -18.86
CA GLN A 344 -5.96 -29.48 -17.60
C GLN A 344 -5.33 -30.30 -16.46
N PRO A 345 -5.17 -29.73 -15.26
CA PRO A 345 -4.69 -30.47 -14.11
C PRO A 345 -5.66 -31.63 -13.80
N ARG A 346 -5.18 -32.86 -13.81
CA ARG A 346 -5.97 -34.05 -13.44
C ARG A 346 -6.28 -34.05 -11.94
N ARG A 347 -7.35 -34.74 -11.54
CA ARG A 347 -7.68 -35.03 -10.15
C ARG A 347 -6.48 -35.72 -9.48
N ASP A 348 -5.99 -35.15 -8.39
CA ASP A 348 -4.89 -35.70 -7.60
C ASP A 348 -5.39 -35.99 -6.17
N PRO A 349 -5.25 -37.22 -5.66
CA PRO A 349 -5.66 -37.55 -4.29
C PRO A 349 -4.67 -37.05 -3.22
N ARG A 350 -3.51 -36.53 -3.61
CA ARG A 350 -2.49 -36.05 -2.68
C ARG A 350 -2.91 -34.72 -2.05
N ARG A 351 -2.51 -34.51 -0.79
CA ARG A 351 -2.72 -33.25 -0.06
C ARG A 351 -1.93 -32.11 -0.72
N ALA A 352 -0.66 -32.32 -1.06
CA ALA A 352 0.18 -31.28 -1.67
C ALA A 352 -0.17 -31.05 -3.15
N PRO A 353 -0.37 -29.81 -3.60
CA PRO A 353 -0.60 -29.49 -5.00
C PRO A 353 0.63 -29.83 -5.87
N THR A 354 0.40 -30.34 -7.05
CA THR A 354 1.46 -30.58 -8.04
C THR A 354 2.03 -29.24 -8.53
N ASN A 355 3.27 -29.24 -9.04
CA ASN A 355 3.90 -28.04 -9.62
C ASN A 355 3.03 -27.42 -10.74
N ARG A 356 2.25 -28.25 -11.46
CA ARG A 356 1.33 -27.80 -12.51
C ARG A 356 0.10 -27.08 -11.93
N GLN A 357 -0.51 -27.64 -10.86
CA GLN A 357 -1.59 -27.01 -10.14
C GLN A 357 -1.13 -25.72 -9.51
N ARG A 358 0.05 -25.70 -8.87
CA ARG A 358 0.67 -24.51 -8.32
C ARG A 358 0.86 -23.41 -9.38
N ALA A 359 1.46 -23.77 -10.53
CA ALA A 359 1.68 -22.81 -11.62
C ALA A 359 0.36 -22.23 -12.15
N PHE A 360 -0.69 -23.05 -12.28
CA PHE A 360 -2.02 -22.59 -12.70
C PHE A 360 -2.63 -21.65 -11.68
N VAL A 361 -2.64 -21.99 -10.37
CA VAL A 361 -3.26 -21.20 -9.32
C VAL A 361 -2.52 -19.85 -9.16
N VAL A 362 -1.18 -19.86 -9.21
CA VAL A 362 -0.38 -18.62 -9.17
C VAL A 362 -0.69 -17.71 -10.37
N ALA A 363 -0.82 -18.28 -11.58
CA ALA A 363 -1.13 -17.51 -12.79
C ALA A 363 -2.58 -16.98 -12.79
N ARG A 364 -3.53 -17.72 -12.21
CA ARG A 364 -4.93 -17.32 -12.07
C ARG A 364 -5.11 -16.20 -11.03
N ASP A 365 -4.54 -16.40 -9.84
CA ASP A 365 -4.81 -15.54 -8.68
C ASP A 365 -3.96 -14.25 -8.69
N ARG A 366 -2.74 -14.29 -9.24
CA ARG A 366 -1.79 -13.18 -9.36
C ARG A 366 -1.40 -12.55 -8.02
N THR A 367 -2.34 -12.38 -7.11
CA THR A 367 -2.16 -11.90 -5.74
C THR A 367 -2.79 -12.87 -4.73
N CYS A 368 -2.49 -12.69 -3.46
CA CYS A 368 -3.17 -13.39 -2.37
C CYS A 368 -4.68 -13.11 -2.42
N ARG A 369 -5.48 -14.16 -2.23
CA ARG A 369 -6.96 -14.10 -2.26
C ARG A 369 -7.58 -13.77 -0.90
N GLY A 370 -6.81 -13.16 0.02
CA GLY A 370 -7.30 -12.62 1.28
C GLY A 370 -7.94 -11.25 1.12
N VAL A 371 -8.84 -10.89 2.03
CA VAL A 371 -9.50 -9.57 2.07
C VAL A 371 -8.45 -8.47 2.10
N SER A 372 -8.57 -7.47 1.22
CA SER A 372 -7.70 -6.30 1.10
C SER A 372 -6.19 -6.63 0.96
N CYS A 373 -5.84 -7.87 0.52
CA CYS A 373 -4.46 -8.32 0.40
C CYS A 373 -3.95 -8.19 -1.04
N ARG A 374 -2.70 -7.68 -1.20
CA ARG A 374 -2.02 -7.53 -2.49
C ARG A 374 -0.64 -8.20 -2.53
N VAL A 375 -0.38 -9.13 -1.63
CA VAL A 375 0.85 -9.92 -1.66
C VAL A 375 0.87 -10.73 -2.95
N SER A 376 1.98 -10.67 -3.71
CA SER A 376 2.13 -11.43 -4.95
C SER A 376 1.90 -12.92 -4.72
N ALA A 377 1.10 -13.58 -5.59
CA ALA A 377 0.83 -15.01 -5.54
C ALA A 377 2.11 -15.87 -5.57
N ARG A 378 3.22 -15.35 -6.11
CA ARG A 378 4.54 -16.02 -6.11
C ARG A 378 5.16 -16.13 -4.73
N ARG A 379 4.81 -15.21 -3.81
CA ARG A 379 5.26 -15.19 -2.41
C ARG A 379 4.22 -15.76 -1.46
N ALA A 380 3.11 -16.24 -2.01
CA ALA A 380 2.02 -16.85 -1.27
C ALA A 380 2.13 -18.38 -1.30
N GLU A 381 1.54 -19.01 -0.32
CA GLU A 381 1.32 -20.45 -0.27
C GLU A 381 0.07 -20.82 -1.10
N ILE A 382 -0.01 -22.07 -1.53
CA ILE A 382 -1.24 -22.61 -2.11
C ILE A 382 -1.98 -23.32 -1.01
N ASP A 383 -3.13 -22.77 -0.66
CA ASP A 383 -3.99 -23.29 0.40
C ASP A 383 -5.30 -23.86 -0.15
N HIS A 384 -5.92 -24.77 0.60
CA HIS A 384 -7.25 -25.32 0.32
C HIS A 384 -8.32 -24.38 0.86
N ILE A 385 -9.34 -24.04 0.06
CA ILE A 385 -10.49 -23.25 0.51
C ILE A 385 -11.29 -24.04 1.53
N GLN A 386 -11.73 -25.24 1.17
CA GLN A 386 -12.18 -26.25 2.11
C GLN A 386 -10.99 -27.12 2.48
N ASP A 387 -10.71 -27.23 3.76
CA ASP A 387 -9.53 -27.93 4.25
C ASP A 387 -9.49 -29.38 3.82
N HIS A 388 -8.27 -29.86 3.52
CA HIS A 388 -8.08 -31.26 3.12
C HIS A 388 -8.48 -32.22 4.25
N ALA A 389 -8.29 -31.82 5.50
CA ALA A 389 -8.74 -32.59 6.68
C ALA A 389 -10.27 -32.75 6.72
N ASP A 390 -11.00 -31.76 6.21
CA ASP A 390 -12.46 -31.73 6.15
C ASP A 390 -12.99 -32.26 4.78
N GLY A 391 -12.19 -33.09 4.09
CA GLY A 391 -12.59 -33.70 2.82
C GLY A 391 -12.41 -32.80 1.59
N GLY A 392 -11.78 -31.63 1.72
CA GLY A 392 -11.46 -30.75 0.61
C GLY A 392 -10.43 -31.38 -0.32
N ARG A 393 -10.75 -31.48 -1.62
CA ARG A 393 -9.87 -32.13 -2.62
C ARG A 393 -8.80 -31.15 -3.13
N THR A 394 -7.61 -31.67 -3.41
CA THR A 394 -6.51 -30.94 -4.05
C THR A 394 -6.80 -30.74 -5.54
N GLN A 395 -7.66 -29.80 -5.85
CA GLN A 395 -8.07 -29.42 -7.20
C GLN A 395 -8.04 -27.91 -7.34
N VAL A 396 -7.72 -27.40 -8.53
CA VAL A 396 -7.52 -25.96 -8.78
C VAL A 396 -8.71 -25.08 -8.36
N TRP A 397 -9.92 -25.61 -8.37
CA TRP A 397 -11.13 -24.91 -7.91
C TRP A 397 -11.22 -24.79 -6.37
N ASN A 398 -10.57 -25.72 -5.64
CA ASN A 398 -10.51 -25.71 -4.18
C ASN A 398 -9.15 -25.17 -3.63
N LEU A 399 -8.31 -24.66 -4.51
CA LEU A 399 -7.00 -24.09 -4.17
C LEU A 399 -6.99 -22.61 -4.46
N ASP A 400 -6.36 -21.82 -3.61
CA ASP A 400 -6.05 -20.41 -3.85
C ASP A 400 -4.70 -20.01 -3.23
N CYS A 401 -4.24 -18.81 -3.63
CA CYS A 401 -3.02 -18.22 -3.08
C CYS A 401 -3.34 -17.46 -1.79
N LYS A 402 -2.76 -17.88 -0.66
CA LYS A 402 -2.81 -17.16 0.61
C LYS A 402 -1.41 -16.84 1.12
N CYS A 403 -1.14 -15.59 1.45
CA CYS A 403 0.07 -15.26 2.20
C CYS A 403 -0.09 -15.75 3.65
N THR A 404 1.03 -15.91 4.38
CA THR A 404 1.02 -16.39 5.77
C THR A 404 -0.01 -15.66 6.63
N ALA A 405 -0.06 -14.32 6.57
CA ALA A 405 -1.04 -13.54 7.32
C ALA A 405 -2.51 -13.84 6.98
N CYS A 406 -2.82 -14.20 5.72
CA CYS A 406 -4.19 -14.56 5.33
C CYS A 406 -4.52 -16.01 5.62
N HIS A 407 -3.52 -16.89 5.61
CA HIS A 407 -3.64 -18.26 6.06
C HIS A 407 -3.97 -18.29 7.56
N ASP A 408 -3.20 -17.55 8.36
CA ASP A 408 -3.43 -17.44 9.80
C ASP A 408 -4.81 -16.83 10.16
N LEU A 409 -5.40 -15.96 9.32
CA LEU A 409 -6.77 -15.48 9.55
C LEU A 409 -7.80 -16.59 9.43
N LYS A 410 -7.63 -17.48 8.44
CA LYS A 410 -8.48 -18.65 8.28
C LYS A 410 -8.38 -19.56 9.51
N ASP A 411 -7.15 -19.83 9.98
CA ASP A 411 -6.90 -20.60 11.19
C ASP A 411 -7.44 -19.88 12.45
N GLY A 412 -7.48 -18.54 12.44
CA GLY A 412 -8.04 -17.68 13.48
C GLY A 412 -9.57 -17.49 13.43
N GLY A 413 -10.29 -18.38 12.76
CA GLY A 413 -11.76 -18.42 12.81
C GLY A 413 -12.49 -17.68 11.66
N TRP A 414 -11.76 -17.15 10.67
CA TRP A 414 -12.42 -16.62 9.46
C TRP A 414 -12.88 -17.77 8.56
N ALA A 415 -14.18 -17.81 8.23
CA ALA A 415 -14.71 -18.78 7.28
C ALA A 415 -14.46 -18.32 5.84
N VAL A 416 -14.03 -19.27 4.98
CA VAL A 416 -13.70 -19.00 3.58
C VAL A 416 -14.47 -19.92 2.67
N ARG A 417 -15.09 -19.37 1.62
CA ARG A 417 -15.75 -20.14 0.57
C ARG A 417 -15.56 -19.50 -0.80
N ARG A 418 -15.68 -20.27 -1.85
CA ARG A 418 -15.67 -19.79 -3.25
C ARG A 418 -17.04 -20.01 -3.89
N ASN A 419 -17.50 -19.05 -4.64
CA ASN A 419 -18.75 -19.16 -5.39
C ASN A 419 -18.49 -19.59 -6.86
N ARG A 420 -19.57 -19.73 -7.65
CA ARG A 420 -19.49 -20.13 -9.06
C ARG A 420 -18.90 -19.06 -9.99
N LEU A 421 -18.76 -17.82 -9.52
CA LEU A 421 -18.15 -16.71 -10.25
C LEU A 421 -16.64 -16.60 -9.96
N ASP A 422 -16.06 -17.59 -9.28
CA ASP A 422 -14.66 -17.61 -8.84
C ASP A 422 -14.32 -16.50 -7.81
N GLU A 423 -15.34 -15.93 -7.15
CA GLU A 423 -15.16 -14.98 -6.06
C GLU A 423 -14.89 -15.73 -4.76
N VAL A 424 -13.95 -15.25 -3.96
CA VAL A 424 -13.65 -15.77 -2.63
C VAL A 424 -14.37 -14.92 -1.59
N ILE A 425 -15.22 -15.59 -0.80
CA ILE A 425 -16.06 -14.95 0.22
C ILE A 425 -15.49 -15.30 1.58
N TRP A 426 -15.16 -14.28 2.35
CA TRP A 426 -14.65 -14.35 3.70
C TRP A 426 -15.73 -13.89 4.69
N THR A 427 -15.92 -14.64 5.76
CA THR A 427 -16.79 -14.21 6.87
C THR A 427 -15.94 -14.11 8.12
N SER A 428 -15.92 -12.91 8.74
CA SER A 428 -15.14 -12.64 9.94
C SER A 428 -15.79 -13.24 11.20
N PRO A 429 -15.04 -13.43 12.30
CA PRO A 429 -15.60 -13.80 13.60
C PRO A 429 -16.67 -12.83 14.11
N LEU A 430 -16.62 -11.56 13.72
CA LEU A 430 -17.63 -10.55 14.06
C LEU A 430 -18.89 -10.61 13.16
N GLY A 431 -19.00 -11.61 12.26
CA GLY A 431 -20.15 -11.85 11.40
C GLY A 431 -20.19 -11.05 10.10
N HIS A 432 -19.22 -10.18 9.84
CA HIS A 432 -19.14 -9.43 8.59
C HIS A 432 -18.67 -10.31 7.44
N THR A 433 -19.29 -10.13 6.27
CA THR A 433 -18.96 -10.89 5.05
C THR A 433 -18.34 -9.97 4.01
N TYR A 434 -17.20 -10.40 3.43
CA TYR A 434 -16.42 -9.67 2.44
C TYR A 434 -16.19 -10.52 1.21
N THR A 435 -16.35 -9.94 0.01
CA THR A 435 -16.15 -10.63 -1.26
C THR A 435 -14.87 -10.14 -1.92
N VAL A 436 -13.98 -11.07 -2.23
CA VAL A 436 -12.77 -10.84 -3.04
C VAL A 436 -13.10 -11.29 -4.47
N PRO A 437 -13.26 -10.36 -5.43
CA PRO A 437 -13.67 -10.70 -6.79
C PRO A 437 -12.59 -11.52 -7.52
N ALA A 438 -13.00 -12.27 -8.54
CA ALA A 438 -12.06 -12.90 -9.46
C ALA A 438 -11.33 -11.82 -10.26
N GLU A 439 -10.00 -11.96 -10.39
CA GLU A 439 -9.22 -11.06 -11.24
C GLU A 439 -9.23 -11.57 -12.68
N ALA A 440 -9.71 -10.73 -13.60
CA ALA A 440 -9.59 -11.00 -15.04
C ALA A 440 -8.12 -10.79 -15.47
N ILE A 441 -7.56 -11.77 -16.19
CA ILE A 441 -6.19 -11.68 -16.73
C ILE A 441 -6.17 -10.82 -17.99
N THR A 442 -7.25 -10.87 -18.77
CA THR A 442 -7.48 -10.02 -19.93
C THR A 442 -8.80 -9.29 -19.79
N THR A 443 -8.91 -8.13 -20.42
CA THR A 443 -10.19 -7.41 -20.45
C THR A 443 -11.26 -8.28 -21.10
N PRO A 444 -12.40 -8.55 -20.41
CA PRO A 444 -13.51 -9.31 -20.99
C PRO A 444 -14.04 -8.63 -22.25
N GLN A 445 -14.28 -9.40 -23.29
CA GLN A 445 -14.91 -8.87 -24.49
C GLN A 445 -16.37 -8.53 -24.23
N ARG A 446 -16.77 -7.31 -24.56
CA ARG A 446 -18.19 -6.93 -24.53
C ARG A 446 -18.88 -7.53 -25.73
N LEU A 447 -19.73 -8.52 -25.48
CA LEU A 447 -20.57 -9.12 -26.52
C LEU A 447 -21.71 -8.19 -26.87
N SER A 448 -22.02 -8.11 -28.15
CA SER A 448 -23.27 -7.52 -28.64
C SER A 448 -24.48 -8.34 -28.20
N ALA A 449 -25.65 -7.77 -28.20
CA ALA A 449 -26.89 -8.49 -27.84
C ALA A 449 -27.12 -9.74 -28.72
N VAL A 450 -26.72 -9.71 -29.98
CA VAL A 450 -26.83 -10.83 -30.93
C VAL A 450 -25.86 -11.96 -30.55
N GLU A 451 -24.61 -11.67 -30.20
CA GLU A 451 -23.62 -12.66 -29.75
C GLU A 451 -24.02 -13.30 -28.44
N HIS A 452 -24.63 -12.54 -27.49
CA HIS A 452 -25.20 -13.08 -26.27
C HIS A 452 -26.33 -14.08 -26.54
N LEU A 453 -27.22 -13.75 -27.51
CA LEU A 453 -28.31 -14.61 -27.90
C LEU A 453 -27.80 -15.91 -28.54
N LEU A 454 -26.84 -15.82 -29.45
CA LEU A 454 -26.21 -16.97 -30.10
C LEU A 454 -25.52 -17.90 -29.07
N LEU A 455 -24.80 -17.37 -28.11
CA LEU A 455 -24.19 -18.14 -27.04
C LEU A 455 -25.22 -18.85 -26.14
N LYS A 456 -26.31 -18.18 -25.79
CA LYS A 456 -27.42 -18.82 -25.08
C LYS A 456 -27.99 -20.00 -25.86
N THR A 457 -28.22 -19.83 -27.16
CA THR A 457 -28.79 -20.86 -28.03
C THR A 457 -27.82 -22.06 -28.19
N LEU A 458 -26.54 -21.83 -28.27
CA LEU A 458 -25.53 -22.91 -28.36
C LEU A 458 -25.34 -23.68 -27.05
N ARG A 459 -25.48 -23.03 -25.89
CA ARG A 459 -25.40 -23.69 -24.56
C ARG A 459 -26.58 -24.62 -24.25
N HIS A 460 -27.73 -24.43 -24.92
CA HIS A 460 -28.89 -25.29 -24.77
C HIS A 460 -28.87 -26.51 -25.70
N ARG A 461 -27.84 -26.62 -26.58
CA ARG A 461 -27.69 -27.75 -27.53
C ARG A 461 -26.57 -28.75 -27.18
N THR A 462 -25.85 -28.51 -26.05
CA THR A 462 -24.88 -29.43 -25.45
C THR A 462 -25.31 -29.81 -24.04
#